data_3eb632ddad691a7bdf0c11a315e90a63
#
_entry.id   3eb632ddad691a7bdf0c11a315e90a63
#
_cell.length_a   1.000
_cell.length_b   1.000
_cell.length_c   1.000
_cell.angle_alpha   90.00
_cell.angle_beta   90.00
_cell.angle_gamma   90.00
#
_symmetry.space_group_name_H-M   'P 1'
#
loop_
_entity.id
_entity.type
_entity.pdbx_description
1 polymer ?
#
loop_
_entity_poly.entity_id
_entity_poly.type
_entity_poly.pdbx_seq_one_letter_code
_entity_poly.pdbx_strand_id
1 'polypeptide(L)'
;MATKHFIEEADLINDSFRLAVKIYSSGFRPSFVVGLWRGGSSVGIYVQECLQYLGVETDHIAVRTSYTGLPDYEEMAQNPAEKIRVHGTQYLLETLNVDDRLLLVDDVYSSGQTLQVVRDRLQRRLKRNMPAEVRTATVWDKPARHKTGQGPDFFVHRSNDWLVLPYELSGLSMDEIREMKPCVATLLKGETQSGNERDDNQ
;
A
#
# COMPACT_ATOMS: atom_id res chain seq x y z
N MET A 1 -11.09 -0.57 23.63
CA MET A 1 -10.05 -0.82 22.62
C MET A 1 -10.73 -0.96 21.29
N ALA A 2 -10.18 -0.39 20.20
CA ALA A 2 -10.75 -0.62 18.88
C ALA A 2 -10.57 -2.09 18.48
N THR A 3 -11.62 -2.71 18.00
CA THR A 3 -11.59 -4.11 17.55
C THR A 3 -10.69 -4.22 16.33
N LYS A 4 -9.69 -5.09 16.37
CA LYS A 4 -8.83 -5.40 15.23
C LYS A 4 -9.55 -6.35 14.28
N HIS A 5 -9.54 -6.04 13.00
CA HIS A 5 -10.06 -6.89 11.93
C HIS A 5 -8.87 -7.46 11.15
N PHE A 6 -8.60 -8.74 11.32
CA PHE A 6 -7.52 -9.44 10.63
C PHE A 6 -7.95 -9.84 9.23
N ILE A 7 -7.16 -9.46 8.24
CA ILE A 7 -7.40 -9.78 6.83
C ILE A 7 -6.59 -11.03 6.49
N GLU A 8 -7.27 -12.02 5.93
CA GLU A 8 -6.62 -13.23 5.42
C GLU A 8 -5.86 -12.95 4.11
N GLU A 9 -4.74 -13.63 3.90
CA GLU A 9 -3.93 -13.45 2.69
C GLU A 9 -4.72 -13.76 1.42
N ALA A 10 -5.50 -14.84 1.42
CA ALA A 10 -6.33 -15.22 0.30
C ALA A 10 -7.39 -14.16 -0.04
N ASP A 11 -7.96 -13.51 0.96
CA ASP A 11 -8.94 -12.42 0.76
C ASP A 11 -8.26 -11.20 0.14
N LEU A 12 -7.08 -10.80 0.64
CA LEU A 12 -6.32 -9.69 0.06
C LEU A 12 -5.98 -9.94 -1.41
N ILE A 13 -5.57 -11.16 -1.76
CA ILE A 13 -5.27 -11.57 -3.13
C ILE A 13 -6.54 -11.48 -4.01
N ASN A 14 -7.63 -12.11 -3.58
CA ASN A 14 -8.89 -12.11 -4.31
C ASN A 14 -9.44 -10.69 -4.51
N ASP A 15 -9.35 -9.85 -3.48
CA ASP A 15 -9.81 -8.47 -3.56
C ASP A 15 -8.92 -7.61 -4.46
N SER A 16 -7.62 -7.90 -4.52
CA SER A 16 -6.72 -7.26 -5.48
C SER A 16 -7.12 -7.57 -6.93
N PHE A 17 -7.50 -8.80 -7.23
CA PHE A 17 -8.06 -9.16 -8.55
C PHE A 17 -9.42 -8.50 -8.80
N ARG A 18 -10.32 -8.43 -7.80
CA ARG A 18 -11.59 -7.68 -7.92
C ARG A 18 -11.36 -6.21 -8.21
N LEU A 19 -10.35 -5.60 -7.56
CA LEU A 19 -9.95 -4.23 -7.81
C LEU A 19 -9.51 -4.02 -9.27
N ALA A 20 -8.69 -4.92 -9.80
CA ALA A 20 -8.24 -4.88 -11.19
C ALA A 20 -9.39 -4.98 -12.18
N VAL A 21 -10.32 -5.93 -11.97
CA VAL A 21 -11.52 -6.06 -12.81
C VAL A 21 -12.37 -4.80 -12.75
N LYS A 22 -12.51 -4.18 -11.59
CA LYS A 22 -13.25 -2.91 -11.41
C LYS A 22 -12.60 -1.78 -12.18
N ILE A 23 -11.26 -1.66 -12.15
CA ILE A 23 -10.50 -0.69 -12.93
C ILE A 23 -10.73 -0.93 -14.43
N TYR A 24 -10.58 -2.18 -14.87
CA TYR A 24 -10.80 -2.55 -16.28
C TYR A 24 -12.21 -2.22 -16.76
N SER A 25 -13.22 -2.56 -15.96
CA SER A 25 -14.64 -2.34 -16.30
C SER A 25 -15.04 -0.86 -16.34
N SER A 26 -14.28 0.02 -15.68
CA SER A 26 -14.47 1.47 -15.74
C SER A 26 -14.06 2.09 -17.08
N GLY A 27 -13.36 1.35 -17.92
CA GLY A 27 -12.74 1.86 -19.15
C GLY A 27 -11.36 2.47 -18.96
N PHE A 28 -10.88 2.64 -17.72
CA PHE A 28 -9.52 3.14 -17.47
C PHE A 28 -8.48 2.08 -17.87
N ARG A 29 -7.48 2.50 -18.64
CA ARG A 29 -6.39 1.64 -19.15
C ARG A 29 -5.06 2.30 -18.77
N PRO A 30 -4.53 2.01 -17.55
CA PRO A 30 -3.24 2.58 -17.16
C PRO A 30 -2.11 2.08 -18.04
N SER A 31 -1.18 2.95 -18.39
CA SER A 31 0.11 2.58 -18.98
C SER A 31 1.17 2.31 -17.90
N PHE A 32 0.95 2.87 -16.70
CA PHE A 32 1.83 2.70 -15.53
C PHE A 32 1.06 2.34 -14.27
N VAL A 33 1.54 1.34 -13.53
CA VAL A 33 1.08 0.96 -12.19
C VAL A 33 2.19 1.23 -11.18
N VAL A 34 1.91 2.07 -10.18
CA VAL A 34 2.84 2.40 -9.09
C VAL A 34 2.30 1.89 -7.78
N GLY A 35 2.90 0.83 -7.24
CA GLY A 35 2.58 0.30 -5.92
C GLY A 35 3.30 1.08 -4.81
N LEU A 36 2.59 1.51 -3.78
CA LEU A 36 3.21 2.15 -2.63
C LEU A 36 3.74 1.08 -1.67
N TRP A 37 5.04 1.14 -1.40
CA TRP A 37 5.66 0.24 -0.42
C TRP A 37 5.19 0.63 0.99
N ARG A 38 4.57 -0.31 1.78
CA ARG A 38 4.62 -1.79 1.67
C ARG A 38 3.42 -2.39 0.95
N GLY A 39 2.22 -2.21 1.48
CA GLY A 39 1.04 -2.98 1.09
C GLY A 39 0.56 -2.74 -0.32
N GLY A 40 0.68 -1.52 -0.81
CA GLY A 40 0.38 -1.21 -2.20
C GLY A 40 1.26 -1.96 -3.22
N SER A 41 2.45 -2.43 -2.82
CA SER A 41 3.28 -3.26 -3.71
C SER A 41 2.69 -4.65 -3.89
N SER A 42 2.18 -5.29 -2.82
CA SER A 42 1.54 -6.60 -2.94
C SER A 42 0.24 -6.52 -3.76
N VAL A 43 -0.63 -5.57 -3.45
CA VAL A 43 -1.86 -5.31 -4.22
C VAL A 43 -1.53 -4.99 -5.68
N GLY A 44 -0.51 -4.15 -5.92
CA GLY A 44 -0.07 -3.73 -7.24
C GLY A 44 0.33 -4.88 -8.15
N ILE A 45 1.00 -5.92 -7.61
CA ILE A 45 1.37 -7.13 -8.35
C ILE A 45 0.12 -7.81 -8.94
N TYR A 46 -0.89 -8.10 -8.10
CA TYR A 46 -2.10 -8.78 -8.55
C TYR A 46 -2.96 -7.92 -9.47
N VAL A 47 -3.01 -6.61 -9.22
CA VAL A 47 -3.71 -5.65 -10.09
C VAL A 47 -3.06 -5.62 -11.47
N GLN A 48 -1.74 -5.51 -11.54
CA GLN A 48 -1.01 -5.47 -12.80
C GLN A 48 -1.18 -6.78 -13.58
N GLU A 49 -0.96 -7.93 -12.93
CA GLU A 49 -1.06 -9.25 -13.55
C GLU A 49 -2.45 -9.46 -14.18
N CYS A 50 -3.52 -9.08 -13.45
CA CYS A 50 -4.88 -9.15 -13.95
C CYS A 50 -5.11 -8.21 -15.15
N LEU A 51 -4.62 -6.98 -15.09
CA LEU A 51 -4.75 -6.02 -16.19
C LEU A 51 -4.01 -6.51 -17.44
N GLN A 52 -2.81 -7.08 -17.29
CA GLN A 52 -2.06 -7.67 -18.41
C GLN A 52 -2.79 -8.87 -19.02
N TYR A 53 -3.34 -9.76 -18.19
CA TYR A 53 -4.17 -10.87 -18.66
C TYR A 53 -5.40 -10.39 -19.46
N LEU A 54 -5.96 -9.23 -19.08
CA LEU A 54 -7.08 -8.60 -19.79
C LEU A 54 -6.63 -7.75 -21.00
N GLY A 55 -5.36 -7.82 -21.42
CA GLY A 55 -4.81 -7.16 -22.59
C GLY A 55 -4.45 -5.67 -22.38
N VAL A 56 -4.27 -5.24 -21.14
CA VAL A 56 -3.78 -3.89 -20.83
C VAL A 56 -2.29 -3.94 -20.57
N GLU A 57 -1.49 -3.48 -21.51
CA GLU A 57 -0.03 -3.38 -21.33
C GLU A 57 0.28 -2.27 -20.32
N THR A 58 1.02 -2.63 -19.27
CA THR A 58 1.40 -1.72 -18.18
C THR A 58 2.87 -1.87 -17.85
N ASP A 59 3.56 -0.76 -17.64
CA ASP A 59 4.82 -0.74 -16.91
C ASP A 59 4.55 -0.55 -15.41
N HIS A 60 5.50 -0.88 -14.52
CA HIS A 60 5.27 -0.87 -13.09
C HIS A 60 6.53 -0.57 -12.27
N ILE A 61 6.32 -0.02 -11.09
CA ILE A 61 7.36 0.16 -10.08
C ILE A 61 6.73 0.22 -8.68
N ALA A 62 7.51 -0.17 -7.67
CA ALA A 62 7.19 0.14 -6.29
C ALA A 62 7.96 1.38 -5.81
N VAL A 63 7.27 2.35 -5.22
CA VAL A 63 7.89 3.52 -4.60
C VAL A 63 7.73 3.45 -3.08
N ARG A 64 8.80 3.81 -2.36
CA ARG A 64 8.77 3.82 -0.90
C ARG A 64 8.35 5.19 -0.40
N THR A 65 7.41 5.20 0.53
CA THR A 65 7.10 6.35 1.37
C THR A 65 7.66 6.14 2.78
N SER A 66 8.17 7.17 3.41
CA SER A 66 8.65 7.14 4.79
C SER A 66 8.25 8.42 5.51
N TYR A 67 7.98 8.33 6.79
CA TYR A 67 7.75 9.47 7.65
C TYR A 67 9.07 9.96 8.27
N THR A 68 9.19 11.27 8.46
CA THR A 68 10.34 11.85 9.17
C THR A 68 10.01 11.84 10.67
N GLY A 69 10.68 10.98 11.45
CA GLY A 69 10.45 10.76 12.88
C GLY A 69 10.11 9.31 13.17
N LEU A 70 10.08 8.92 14.45
CA LEU A 70 9.58 7.62 14.89
C LEU A 70 8.05 7.63 14.73
N PRO A 71 7.48 6.72 13.95
CA PRO A 71 6.05 6.70 13.74
C PRO A 71 5.36 6.09 14.97
N ASP A 72 4.73 6.91 15.79
CA ASP A 72 3.61 6.47 16.59
C ASP A 72 2.37 6.42 15.67
N TYR A 73 1.58 5.35 15.72
CA TYR A 73 0.44 5.15 14.84
C TYR A 73 -0.61 6.26 14.98
N GLU A 74 -0.72 6.86 16.17
CA GLU A 74 -1.56 8.02 16.42
C GLU A 74 -0.98 9.30 15.80
N GLU A 75 0.34 9.48 15.81
CA GLU A 75 1.00 10.59 15.13
C GLU A 75 0.90 10.50 13.60
N MET A 76 0.94 9.30 13.02
CA MET A 76 0.71 9.09 11.57
C MET A 76 -0.69 9.54 11.15
N ALA A 77 -1.68 9.42 12.04
CA ALA A 77 -3.04 9.89 11.81
C ALA A 77 -3.20 11.41 11.92
N GLN A 78 -2.28 12.11 12.60
CA GLN A 78 -2.36 13.54 12.89
C GLN A 78 -1.36 14.40 12.11
N ASN A 79 -0.33 13.81 11.48
CA ASN A 79 0.79 14.55 10.92
C ASN A 79 0.55 15.10 9.50
N PRO A 80 1.00 16.34 9.23
CA PRO A 80 0.89 16.96 7.92
C PRO A 80 1.76 16.27 6.87
N ALA A 81 1.31 16.36 5.62
CA ALA A 81 1.95 15.82 4.42
C ALA A 81 3.45 16.18 4.25
N GLU A 82 3.90 17.25 4.88
CA GLU A 82 5.30 17.71 4.85
C GLU A 82 6.31 16.73 5.46
N LYS A 83 5.85 15.84 6.35
CA LYS A 83 6.70 14.81 6.98
C LYS A 83 6.84 13.54 6.14
N ILE A 84 6.10 13.40 5.05
CA ILE A 84 6.15 12.22 4.18
C ILE A 84 7.23 12.42 3.12
N ARG A 85 8.22 11.52 3.08
CA ARG A 85 9.25 11.45 2.04
C ARG A 85 8.92 10.33 1.07
N VAL A 86 9.11 10.60 -0.22
CA VAL A 86 8.94 9.61 -1.30
C VAL A 86 10.31 9.28 -1.88
N HIS A 87 10.61 7.99 -2.03
CA HIS A 87 11.87 7.48 -2.54
C HIS A 87 11.63 6.57 -3.75
N GLY A 88 12.66 6.41 -4.60
CA GLY A 88 12.58 5.50 -5.75
C GLY A 88 11.81 6.04 -6.95
N THR A 89 11.62 7.36 -7.06
CA THR A 89 10.88 7.97 -8.17
C THR A 89 11.72 8.21 -9.44
N GLN A 90 13.01 7.88 -9.44
CA GLN A 90 13.92 8.21 -10.55
C GLN A 90 13.42 7.62 -11.87
N TYR A 91 13.09 6.34 -11.88
CA TYR A 91 12.57 5.65 -13.06
C TYR A 91 11.32 6.33 -13.63
N LEU A 92 10.37 6.71 -12.77
CA LEU A 92 9.16 7.42 -13.18
C LEU A 92 9.47 8.79 -13.80
N LEU A 93 10.48 9.50 -13.26
CA LEU A 93 10.88 10.82 -13.77
C LEU A 93 11.56 10.75 -15.13
N GLU A 94 12.18 9.63 -15.47
CA GLU A 94 12.86 9.39 -16.74
C GLU A 94 11.90 8.85 -17.81
N THR A 95 10.84 8.15 -17.41
CA THR A 95 9.99 7.37 -18.33
C THR A 95 8.63 8.01 -18.58
N LEU A 96 7.98 8.57 -17.52
CA LEU A 96 6.63 9.13 -17.64
C LEU A 96 6.56 10.38 -18.51
N ASN A 97 5.50 10.46 -19.28
CA ASN A 97 5.16 11.65 -20.08
C ASN A 97 3.63 11.93 -20.05
N VAL A 98 3.23 13.02 -20.69
CA VAL A 98 1.85 13.55 -20.62
C VAL A 98 0.79 12.59 -21.18
N ASP A 99 1.16 11.73 -22.13
CA ASP A 99 0.24 10.78 -22.79
C ASP A 99 0.02 9.52 -21.97
N ASP A 100 0.81 9.33 -20.88
CA ASP A 100 0.66 8.21 -19.97
C ASP A 100 -0.59 8.34 -19.11
N ARG A 101 -1.05 7.19 -18.62
CA ARG A 101 -2.11 7.06 -17.61
C ARG A 101 -1.56 6.34 -16.41
N LEU A 102 -1.51 7.04 -15.30
CA LEU A 102 -0.87 6.58 -14.08
C LEU A 102 -1.90 6.05 -13.08
N LEU A 103 -1.70 4.82 -12.62
CA LEU A 103 -2.44 4.21 -11.53
C LEU A 103 -1.55 4.14 -10.27
N LEU A 104 -1.92 4.85 -9.22
CA LEU A 104 -1.29 4.75 -7.91
C LEU A 104 -2.07 3.72 -7.07
N VAL A 105 -1.38 2.69 -6.60
CA VAL A 105 -2.00 1.57 -5.86
C VAL A 105 -1.48 1.53 -4.43
N ASP A 106 -2.40 1.43 -3.47
CA ASP A 106 -2.11 1.15 -2.08
C ASP A 106 -3.06 0.06 -1.57
N ASP A 107 -2.84 -0.48 -0.39
CA ASP A 107 -3.73 -1.45 0.24
C ASP A 107 -4.91 -0.77 0.92
N VAL A 108 -4.64 0.29 1.68
CA VAL A 108 -5.63 1.03 2.48
C VAL A 108 -5.56 2.53 2.23
N TYR A 109 -6.65 3.11 1.78
CA TYR A 109 -6.84 4.55 1.77
C TYR A 109 -7.37 5.01 3.13
N SER A 110 -6.49 5.55 3.96
CA SER A 110 -6.87 6.12 5.25
C SER A 110 -6.99 7.65 5.13
N SER A 111 -5.97 8.41 5.47
CA SER A 111 -6.00 9.87 5.33
C SER A 111 -5.95 10.37 3.88
N GLY A 112 -5.45 9.57 2.95
CA GLY A 112 -5.16 9.93 1.57
C GLY A 112 -3.87 10.74 1.37
N GLN A 113 -3.24 11.17 2.45
CA GLN A 113 -2.06 12.05 2.39
C GLN A 113 -0.86 11.39 1.71
N THR A 114 -0.65 10.10 1.89
CA THR A 114 0.47 9.37 1.27
C THR A 114 0.37 9.41 -0.26
N LEU A 115 -0.78 9.05 -0.81
CA LEU A 115 -1.04 9.09 -2.25
C LEU A 115 -0.96 10.54 -2.80
N GLN A 116 -1.50 11.49 -2.05
CA GLN A 116 -1.43 12.91 -2.42
C GLN A 116 0.02 13.41 -2.50
N VAL A 117 0.86 13.09 -1.51
CA VAL A 117 2.28 13.51 -1.50
C VAL A 117 3.06 12.89 -2.66
N VAL A 118 2.78 11.63 -3.01
CA VAL A 118 3.38 10.99 -4.19
C VAL A 118 2.98 11.73 -5.45
N ARG A 119 1.70 12.00 -5.64
CA ARG A 119 1.16 12.76 -6.78
C ARG A 119 1.79 14.15 -6.89
N ASP A 120 1.82 14.90 -5.77
CA ASP A 120 2.39 16.25 -5.73
C ASP A 120 3.90 16.27 -6.03
N ARG A 121 4.62 15.24 -5.57
CA ARG A 121 6.04 15.10 -5.87
C ARG A 121 6.27 14.85 -7.37
N LEU A 122 5.51 13.94 -7.96
CA LEU A 122 5.58 13.68 -9.40
C LEU A 122 5.21 14.94 -10.19
N GLN A 123 4.12 15.61 -9.84
CA GLN A 123 3.68 16.86 -10.48
C GLN A 123 4.78 17.94 -10.45
N ARG A 124 5.41 18.15 -9.29
CA ARG A 124 6.48 19.15 -9.17
C ARG A 124 7.73 18.83 -9.99
N ARG A 125 8.05 17.53 -10.15
CA ARG A 125 9.26 17.09 -10.83
C ARG A 125 9.06 16.91 -12.33
N LEU A 126 7.96 16.30 -12.76
CA LEU A 126 7.61 16.05 -14.17
C LEU A 126 7.10 17.33 -14.86
N LYS A 127 6.45 18.23 -14.11
CA LYS A 127 5.90 19.49 -14.67
C LYS A 127 4.96 19.21 -15.85
N ARG A 128 5.35 19.64 -17.07
CA ARG A 128 4.60 19.44 -18.31
C ARG A 128 4.51 17.97 -18.76
N ASN A 129 5.41 17.12 -18.28
CA ASN A 129 5.43 15.68 -18.59
C ASN A 129 4.59 14.87 -17.62
N MET A 130 3.93 15.51 -16.62
CA MET A 130 3.03 14.80 -15.73
C MET A 130 1.88 14.18 -16.51
N PRO A 131 1.60 12.88 -16.33
CA PRO A 131 0.44 12.23 -16.94
C PRO A 131 -0.83 13.04 -16.75
N ALA A 132 -1.59 13.25 -17.84
CA ALA A 132 -2.84 14.00 -17.79
C ALA A 132 -3.91 13.29 -16.94
N GLU A 133 -3.85 11.97 -16.90
CA GLU A 133 -4.78 11.15 -16.10
C GLU A 133 -4.01 10.35 -15.05
N VAL A 134 -4.30 10.66 -13.76
CA VAL A 134 -3.75 9.95 -12.59
C VAL A 134 -4.92 9.48 -11.74
N ARG A 135 -5.04 8.16 -11.54
CA ARG A 135 -6.07 7.53 -10.70
C ARG A 135 -5.43 6.83 -9.51
N THR A 136 -6.23 6.65 -8.48
CA THR A 136 -5.85 5.97 -7.25
C THR A 136 -6.72 4.74 -7.01
N ALA A 137 -6.10 3.65 -6.58
CA ALA A 137 -6.80 2.39 -6.31
C ALA A 137 -6.33 1.78 -4.99
N THR A 138 -7.28 1.30 -4.18
CA THR A 138 -6.99 0.63 -2.93
C THR A 138 -7.97 -0.52 -2.70
N VAL A 139 -7.57 -1.53 -1.93
CA VAL A 139 -8.51 -2.57 -1.52
C VAL A 139 -9.51 -2.01 -0.51
N TRP A 140 -9.02 -1.24 0.46
CA TRP A 140 -9.83 -0.69 1.54
C TRP A 140 -9.88 0.84 1.49
N ASP A 141 -11.09 1.39 1.64
CA ASP A 141 -11.35 2.82 1.84
C ASP A 141 -11.86 3.06 3.27
N LYS A 142 -11.25 4.03 4.00
CA LYS A 142 -11.64 4.46 5.35
C LYS A 142 -12.24 5.87 5.34
N PRO A 143 -13.51 6.04 4.96
CA PRO A 143 -14.08 7.37 4.69
C PRO A 143 -14.00 8.34 5.88
N ALA A 144 -14.19 7.84 7.11
CA ALA A 144 -14.15 8.68 8.31
C ALA A 144 -12.74 9.26 8.61
N ARG A 145 -11.70 8.78 7.92
CA ARG A 145 -10.31 9.21 8.14
C ARG A 145 -9.76 10.11 7.05
N HIS A 146 -10.53 10.38 5.99
CA HIS A 146 -10.08 11.22 4.88
C HIS A 146 -9.69 12.63 5.35
N LYS A 147 -8.52 13.10 4.91
CA LYS A 147 -8.02 14.46 5.15
C LYS A 147 -7.81 15.26 3.86
N THR A 148 -7.86 14.60 2.71
CA THR A 148 -7.65 15.20 1.38
C THR A 148 -8.93 15.70 0.74
N GLY A 149 -10.09 15.54 1.39
CA GLY A 149 -11.40 15.91 0.85
C GLY A 149 -11.95 14.99 -0.24
N GLN A 150 -11.16 13.99 -0.67
CA GLN A 150 -11.54 13.01 -1.69
C GLN A 150 -11.15 11.61 -1.23
N GLY A 151 -11.88 10.59 -1.70
CA GLY A 151 -11.53 9.19 -1.54
C GLY A 151 -10.70 8.66 -2.72
N PRO A 152 -10.36 7.37 -2.74
CA PRO A 152 -9.72 6.73 -3.89
C PRO A 152 -10.69 6.63 -5.07
N ASP A 153 -10.15 6.67 -6.31
CA ASP A 153 -10.99 6.50 -7.52
C ASP A 153 -11.58 5.08 -7.59
N PHE A 154 -10.81 4.10 -7.16
CA PHE A 154 -11.22 2.70 -7.14
C PHE A 154 -10.96 2.08 -5.77
N PHE A 155 -11.92 1.33 -5.26
CA PHE A 155 -11.76 0.54 -4.03
C PHE A 155 -12.70 -0.67 -4.05
N VAL A 156 -12.43 -1.67 -3.21
CA VAL A 156 -13.26 -2.87 -3.06
C VAL A 156 -14.17 -2.74 -1.86
N HIS A 157 -13.60 -2.44 -0.70
CA HIS A 157 -14.31 -2.38 0.58
C HIS A 157 -14.26 -1.01 1.23
N ARG A 158 -15.26 -0.75 2.08
CA ARG A 158 -15.27 0.37 3.02
C ARG A 158 -15.32 -0.14 4.44
N SER A 159 -14.41 0.33 5.29
CA SER A 159 -14.46 0.09 6.73
C SER A 159 -13.72 1.18 7.48
N ASN A 160 -14.14 1.47 8.70
CA ASN A 160 -13.41 2.35 9.61
C ASN A 160 -12.70 1.56 10.73
N ASP A 161 -12.76 0.22 10.69
CA ASP A 161 -12.14 -0.67 11.66
C ASP A 161 -10.61 -0.60 11.63
N TRP A 162 -9.97 -1.11 12.67
CA TRP A 162 -8.53 -1.33 12.65
C TRP A 162 -8.22 -2.58 11.83
N LEU A 163 -7.77 -2.39 10.59
CA LEU A 163 -7.38 -3.49 9.72
C LEU A 163 -5.96 -3.93 10.05
N VAL A 164 -5.76 -5.24 10.17
CA VAL A 164 -4.45 -5.88 10.28
C VAL A 164 -4.21 -6.68 9.02
N LEU A 165 -3.27 -6.23 8.19
CA LEU A 165 -2.97 -6.84 6.90
C LEU A 165 -2.12 -8.12 7.08
N PRO A 166 -2.15 -9.07 6.12
CA PRO A 166 -1.47 -10.36 6.25
C PRO A 166 0.04 -10.24 6.53
N TYR A 167 0.70 -9.25 5.98
CA TYR A 167 2.14 -9.01 6.13
C TYR A 167 2.52 -8.22 7.41
N GLU A 168 1.54 -7.77 8.21
CA GLU A 168 1.81 -6.98 9.42
C GLU A 168 2.11 -7.88 10.61
N LEU A 169 3.22 -7.56 11.31
CA LEU A 169 3.59 -8.16 12.59
C LEU A 169 3.81 -7.09 13.65
N SER A 170 4.32 -5.93 13.26
CA SER A 170 4.56 -4.82 14.19
C SER A 170 3.25 -4.32 14.78
N GLY A 171 3.21 -4.17 16.12
CA GLY A 171 2.02 -3.75 16.85
C GLY A 171 1.06 -4.89 17.20
N LEU A 172 1.44 -6.16 16.91
CA LEU A 172 0.73 -7.34 17.40
C LEU A 172 1.42 -7.89 18.67
N SER A 173 0.63 -8.33 19.63
CA SER A 173 1.11 -9.11 20.74
C SER A 173 1.46 -10.54 20.32
N MET A 174 2.30 -11.22 21.10
CA MET A 174 2.63 -12.63 20.83
C MET A 174 1.39 -13.54 20.88
N ASP A 175 0.39 -13.20 21.67
CA ASP A 175 -0.84 -13.98 21.74
C ASP A 175 -1.68 -13.79 20.48
N GLU A 176 -1.81 -12.56 19.95
CA GLU A 176 -2.44 -12.29 18.65
C GLU A 176 -1.72 -13.01 17.51
N ILE A 177 -0.37 -13.03 17.53
CA ILE A 177 0.41 -13.76 16.51
C ILE A 177 0.18 -15.27 16.62
N ARG A 178 0.10 -15.82 17.83
CA ARG A 178 -0.18 -17.25 18.04
C ARG A 178 -1.57 -17.65 17.53
N GLU A 179 -2.55 -16.82 17.77
CA GLU A 179 -3.94 -17.07 17.38
C GLU A 179 -4.14 -16.86 15.88
N MET A 180 -3.69 -15.73 15.35
CA MET A 180 -4.03 -15.29 13.99
C MET A 180 -2.97 -15.64 12.95
N LYS A 181 -1.73 -15.94 13.36
CA LYS A 181 -0.59 -16.26 12.48
C LYS A 181 0.23 -17.42 13.06
N PRO A 182 -0.36 -18.62 13.30
CA PRO A 182 0.30 -19.71 14.03
C PRO A 182 1.60 -20.20 13.40
N CYS A 183 1.70 -20.20 12.06
CA CYS A 183 2.94 -20.55 11.37
C CYS A 183 4.08 -19.58 11.72
N VAL A 184 3.80 -18.27 11.72
CA VAL A 184 4.78 -17.25 12.08
C VAL A 184 5.18 -17.36 13.55
N ALA A 185 4.21 -17.61 14.44
CA ALA A 185 4.48 -17.80 15.86
C ALA A 185 5.44 -18.98 16.11
N THR A 186 5.32 -20.06 15.35
CA THR A 186 6.22 -21.22 15.44
C THR A 186 7.64 -20.86 15.00
N LEU A 187 7.79 -20.14 13.89
CA LEU A 187 9.10 -19.69 13.39
C LEU A 187 9.79 -18.76 14.39
N LEU A 188 9.07 -17.79 14.93
CA LEU A 188 9.64 -16.84 15.89
C LEU A 188 10.09 -17.50 17.20
N LYS A 189 9.45 -18.58 17.66
CA LYS A 189 9.88 -19.34 18.84
C LYS A 189 11.21 -20.07 18.62
N GLY A 190 11.47 -20.57 17.42
CA GLY A 190 12.73 -21.24 17.07
C GLY A 190 13.94 -20.32 17.17
N GLU A 191 13.80 -19.07 16.75
CA GLU A 191 14.87 -18.07 16.80
C GLU A 191 15.19 -17.57 18.22
N THR A 192 14.18 -17.46 19.10
CA THR A 192 14.39 -17.06 20.50
C THR A 192 15.12 -18.13 21.34
N GLN A 193 15.05 -19.40 20.96
CA GLN A 193 15.79 -20.48 21.65
C GLN A 193 17.24 -20.59 21.16
N SER A 194 17.52 -20.34 19.88
CA SER A 194 18.88 -20.39 19.34
C SER A 194 19.76 -19.18 19.72
N GLY A 195 19.18 -18.07 20.12
CA GLY A 195 19.87 -16.87 20.59
C GLY A 195 20.41 -17.00 22.02
N ASN A 196 19.77 -17.79 22.88
CA ASN A 196 20.17 -17.95 24.28
C ASN A 196 21.32 -18.97 24.48
N GLU A 197 21.57 -19.84 23.49
CA GLU A 197 22.68 -20.81 23.59
C GLU A 197 24.04 -20.27 23.12
N ARG A 198 24.11 -19.04 22.59
CA ARG A 198 25.36 -18.45 22.10
C ARG A 198 26.11 -17.57 23.11
N ASP A 199 25.44 -17.14 24.19
CA ASP A 199 26.06 -16.23 25.20
C ASP A 199 26.68 -16.94 26.42
N ASP A 200 26.55 -18.26 26.54
CA ASP A 200 27.10 -19.01 27.68
C ASP A 200 28.47 -19.68 27.38
N ASN A 201 29.15 -19.35 26.28
CA ASN A 201 30.42 -19.97 25.91
C ASN A 201 31.50 -18.97 25.47
N GLN A 202 31.64 -17.85 26.20
CA GLN A 202 32.86 -17.01 26.14
C GLN A 202 33.38 -16.62 27.52
#